data_9429622df2ece09d95a08fbef126c6eb
#
_entry.id   9429622df2ece09d95a08fbef126c6eb
#
_cell.length_a   1.000
_cell.length_b   1.000
_cell.length_c   1.000
_cell.angle_alpha   90.00
_cell.angle_beta   90.00
_cell.angle_gamma   90.00
#
_symmetry.space_group_name_H-M   'P 1'
#
loop_
_entity.id
_entity.type
_entity.pdbx_description
1 polymer ?
#
loop_
_entity_poly.entity_id
_entity_poly.type
_entity_poly.pdbx_seq_one_letter_code
_entity_poly.pdbx_strand_id
1 'polypeptide(L)'
;MEKNILPIKKAVLIFFVFACGYFISALLRAITATLSPLLTTEFNLTAGDLGLLAGGYFLGFASMQIPLGYLLDKHGPKKIISAFLLIAIIGTVAFALAQSFSGLLISRILIGVGVSACLMGPLTGYRIWFKDEYQQRANAWMLMVLSMGFVFSTLP
;
A
#
# COMPACT_ATOMS: atom_id res chain seq x y z
N MET A 1 14.71 3.68 20.64
CA MET A 1 13.45 4.47 20.62
C MET A 1 12.68 4.23 21.89
N GLU A 2 12.37 5.29 22.62
CA GLU A 2 11.55 5.20 23.82
C GLU A 2 10.12 4.80 23.45
N LYS A 3 9.57 3.78 24.13
CA LYS A 3 8.18 3.32 23.86
C LYS A 3 7.20 4.34 24.43
N ASN A 4 6.49 5.04 23.58
CA ASN A 4 5.42 5.96 24.00
C ASN A 4 4.06 5.25 23.89
N ILE A 5 3.78 4.40 24.87
CA ILE A 5 2.57 3.55 24.89
C ILE A 5 1.33 4.43 24.97
N LEU A 6 0.44 4.28 23.99
CA LEU A 6 -0.79 5.04 23.89
C LEU A 6 -1.93 4.41 24.69
N PRO A 7 -2.87 5.23 25.21
CA PRO A 7 -4.09 4.74 25.82
C PRO A 7 -4.92 3.95 24.79
N ILE A 8 -5.62 2.92 25.25
CA ILE A 8 -6.30 1.93 24.40
C ILE A 8 -7.21 2.55 23.34
N LYS A 9 -7.95 3.62 23.66
CA LYS A 9 -8.83 4.31 22.70
C LYS A 9 -8.07 4.90 21.51
N LYS A 10 -6.90 5.50 21.77
CA LYS A 10 -6.04 6.05 20.71
C LYS A 10 -5.36 4.93 19.91
N ALA A 11 -4.96 3.85 20.57
CA ALA A 11 -4.35 2.68 19.90
C ALA A 11 -5.35 2.03 18.93
N VAL A 12 -6.61 1.87 19.32
CA VAL A 12 -7.69 1.35 18.46
C VAL A 12 -7.91 2.26 17.25
N LEU A 13 -7.98 3.58 17.45
CA LEU A 13 -8.14 4.53 16.34
C LEU A 13 -7.00 4.42 15.33
N ILE A 14 -5.75 4.37 15.82
CA ILE A 14 -4.56 4.23 14.97
C ILE A 14 -4.59 2.91 14.22
N PHE A 15 -5.02 1.81 14.89
CA PHE A 15 -5.19 0.52 14.23
C PHE A 15 -6.16 0.62 13.03
N PHE A 16 -7.32 1.23 13.21
CA PHE A 16 -8.29 1.39 12.13
C PHE A 16 -7.77 2.25 10.96
N VAL A 17 -7.05 3.33 11.26
CA VAL A 17 -6.44 4.17 10.22
C VAL A 17 -5.42 3.36 9.41
N PHE A 18 -4.57 2.59 10.08
CA PHE A 18 -3.58 1.74 9.40
C PHE A 18 -4.23 0.60 8.62
N ALA A 19 -5.26 -0.03 9.20
CA ALA A 19 -6.01 -1.10 8.55
C ALA A 19 -6.70 -0.59 7.27
N CYS A 20 -7.30 0.60 7.31
CA CYS A 20 -7.88 1.25 6.14
C CYS A 20 -6.84 1.51 5.04
N GLY A 21 -5.69 2.08 5.40
CA GLY A 21 -4.58 2.29 4.45
C GLY A 21 -4.07 0.99 3.83
N TYR A 22 -3.99 -0.07 4.62
CA TYR A 22 -3.55 -1.38 4.13
C TYR A 22 -4.59 -2.09 3.27
N PHE A 23 -5.88 -1.90 3.58
CA PHE A 23 -7.00 -2.35 2.75
C PHE A 23 -6.96 -1.68 1.36
N ILE A 24 -6.80 -0.35 1.32
CA ILE A 24 -6.66 0.39 0.06
C ILE A 24 -5.43 -0.09 -0.72
N SER A 25 -4.31 -0.36 -0.05
CA SER A 25 -3.12 -0.94 -0.67
C SER A 25 -3.41 -2.29 -1.33
N ALA A 26 -4.25 -3.14 -0.70
CA ALA A 26 -4.67 -4.42 -1.27
C ALA A 26 -5.53 -4.23 -2.54
N LEU A 27 -6.49 -3.31 -2.50
CA LEU A 27 -7.31 -2.97 -3.67
C LEU A 27 -6.44 -2.48 -4.83
N LEU A 28 -5.53 -1.54 -4.59
CA LEU A 28 -4.63 -1.00 -5.62
C LEU A 28 -3.67 -2.06 -6.19
N ARG A 29 -3.30 -3.06 -5.39
CA ARG A 29 -2.50 -4.19 -5.85
C ARG A 29 -3.27 -5.09 -6.80
N ALA A 30 -4.52 -5.39 -6.48
CA ALA A 30 -5.37 -6.30 -7.24
C ALA A 30 -5.96 -5.67 -8.51
N ILE A 31 -6.03 -4.34 -8.60
CA ILE A 31 -6.77 -3.62 -9.66
C ILE A 31 -6.28 -3.96 -11.07
N THR A 32 -5.00 -4.33 -11.28
CA THR A 32 -4.52 -4.76 -12.60
C THR A 32 -5.20 -6.04 -13.06
N ALA A 33 -5.37 -7.00 -12.16
CA ALA A 33 -6.04 -8.25 -12.49
C ALA A 33 -7.53 -8.01 -12.80
N THR A 34 -8.20 -7.18 -11.99
CA THR A 34 -9.61 -6.84 -12.17
C THR A 34 -9.86 -6.06 -13.47
N LEU A 35 -8.99 -5.12 -13.81
CA LEU A 35 -9.11 -4.30 -15.02
C LEU A 35 -8.43 -4.93 -16.24
N SER A 36 -7.82 -6.10 -16.13
CA SER A 36 -7.07 -6.71 -17.24
C SER A 36 -7.87 -6.86 -18.52
N PRO A 37 -9.18 -7.29 -18.53
CA PRO A 37 -9.93 -7.40 -19.77
C PRO A 37 -10.14 -6.03 -20.43
N LEU A 38 -10.45 -5.00 -19.65
CA LEU A 38 -10.65 -3.64 -20.13
C LEU A 38 -9.36 -3.04 -20.69
N LEU A 39 -8.26 -3.15 -19.95
CA LEU A 39 -6.94 -2.65 -20.37
C LEU A 39 -6.44 -3.34 -21.64
N THR A 40 -6.69 -4.66 -21.76
CA THR A 40 -6.34 -5.42 -22.96
C THR A 40 -7.08 -4.91 -24.18
N THR A 41 -8.38 -4.62 -24.07
CA THR A 41 -9.18 -4.13 -25.20
C THR A 41 -8.87 -2.68 -25.55
N GLU A 42 -8.70 -1.82 -24.56
CA GLU A 42 -8.51 -0.37 -24.76
C GLU A 42 -7.10 -0.03 -25.27
N PHE A 43 -6.08 -0.69 -24.76
CA PHE A 43 -4.67 -0.42 -25.11
C PHE A 43 -4.04 -1.51 -25.99
N ASN A 44 -4.81 -2.53 -26.44
CA ASN A 44 -4.30 -3.69 -27.18
C ASN A 44 -3.11 -4.39 -26.50
N LEU A 45 -3.21 -4.57 -25.17
CA LEU A 45 -2.12 -5.13 -24.37
C LEU A 45 -2.01 -6.65 -24.55
N THR A 46 -0.77 -7.12 -24.58
CA THR A 46 -0.46 -8.54 -24.52
C THR A 46 -0.45 -9.05 -23.07
N ALA A 47 -0.44 -10.37 -22.88
CA ALA A 47 -0.25 -10.96 -21.57
C ALA A 47 1.09 -10.56 -20.92
N GLY A 48 2.13 -10.34 -21.75
CA GLY A 48 3.42 -9.82 -21.30
C GLY A 48 3.32 -8.40 -20.74
N ASP A 49 2.57 -7.52 -21.40
CA ASP A 49 2.36 -6.13 -20.96
C ASP A 49 1.62 -6.09 -19.62
N LEU A 50 0.60 -6.92 -19.45
CA LEU A 50 -0.11 -7.06 -18.16
C LEU A 50 0.84 -7.56 -17.05
N GLY A 51 1.73 -8.49 -17.38
CA GLY A 51 2.79 -8.95 -16.49
C GLY A 51 3.75 -7.83 -16.10
N LEU A 52 4.13 -6.96 -17.04
CA LEU A 52 4.97 -5.77 -16.79
C LEU A 52 4.26 -4.74 -15.91
N LEU A 53 2.96 -4.51 -16.11
CA LEU A 53 2.17 -3.61 -15.24
C LEU A 53 2.11 -4.13 -13.80
N ALA A 54 1.91 -5.44 -13.61
CA ALA A 54 1.96 -6.05 -12.29
C ALA A 54 3.37 -5.99 -11.70
N GLY A 55 4.40 -6.33 -12.50
CA GLY A 55 5.81 -6.25 -12.11
C GLY A 55 6.25 -4.85 -11.74
N GLY A 56 5.82 -3.83 -12.48
CA GLY A 56 6.10 -2.42 -12.20
C GLY A 56 5.62 -1.98 -10.83
N TYR A 57 4.43 -2.40 -10.43
CA TYR A 57 3.93 -2.18 -9.06
C TYR A 57 4.85 -2.79 -8.01
N PHE A 58 5.22 -4.06 -8.17
CA PHE A 58 6.11 -4.74 -7.22
C PHE A 58 7.52 -4.18 -7.22
N LEU A 59 8.03 -3.73 -8.36
CA LEU A 59 9.32 -3.05 -8.46
C LEU A 59 9.33 -1.76 -7.64
N GLY A 60 8.32 -0.90 -7.82
CA GLY A 60 8.16 0.32 -7.03
C GLY A 60 8.02 0.04 -5.54
N PHE A 61 7.22 -0.96 -5.17
CA PHE A 61 7.04 -1.38 -3.78
C PHE A 61 8.34 -1.89 -3.16
N ALA A 62 9.05 -2.78 -3.84
CA ALA A 62 10.28 -3.42 -3.33
C ALA A 62 11.45 -2.43 -3.22
N SER A 63 11.59 -1.51 -4.19
CA SER A 63 12.68 -0.52 -4.18
C SER A 63 12.65 0.38 -2.94
N MET A 64 11.48 0.59 -2.36
CA MET A 64 11.30 1.45 -1.18
C MET A 64 11.47 0.72 0.16
N GLN A 65 11.54 -0.60 0.20
CA GLN A 65 11.58 -1.33 1.48
C GLN A 65 12.79 -0.96 2.35
N ILE A 66 13.97 -0.82 1.75
CA ILE A 66 15.20 -0.46 2.48
C ILE A 66 15.21 1.03 2.86
N PRO A 67 15.04 2.00 1.93
CA PRO A 67 15.01 3.42 2.28
C PRO A 67 13.90 3.78 3.26
N LEU A 68 12.75 3.10 3.15
CA LEU A 68 11.58 3.35 3.99
C LEU A 68 11.83 3.04 5.46
N GLY A 69 12.58 1.98 5.77
CA GLY A 69 12.97 1.66 7.15
C GLY A 69 13.70 2.85 7.79
N TYR A 70 14.72 3.38 7.13
CA TYR A 70 15.47 4.55 7.59
C TYR A 70 14.58 5.80 7.74
N LEU A 71 13.70 6.05 6.77
CA LEU A 71 12.79 7.20 6.81
C LEU A 71 11.79 7.11 7.98
N LEU A 72 11.25 5.93 8.24
CA LEU A 72 10.34 5.68 9.36
C LEU A 72 11.01 5.88 10.71
N ASP A 73 12.26 5.41 10.85
CA ASP A 73 13.02 5.56 12.08
C ASP A 73 13.41 7.03 12.33
N LYS A 74 13.73 7.80 11.29
CA LYS A 74 14.15 9.21 11.38
C LYS A 74 12.98 10.17 11.56
N HIS A 75 11.88 10.01 10.82
CA HIS A 75 10.79 10.99 10.75
C HIS A 75 9.49 10.51 11.39
N GLY A 76 9.42 9.24 11.77
CA GLY A 76 8.26 8.60 12.37
C GLY A 76 7.17 8.20 11.37
N PRO A 77 6.32 7.22 11.75
CA PRO A 77 5.37 6.61 10.84
C PRO A 77 4.30 7.60 10.34
N LYS A 78 3.84 8.53 11.17
CA LYS A 78 2.77 9.48 10.78
C LYS A 78 3.14 10.30 9.54
N LYS A 79 4.31 10.94 9.54
CA LYS A 79 4.75 11.83 8.44
C LYS A 79 5.03 11.02 7.17
N ILE A 80 5.72 9.90 7.31
CA ILE A 80 6.15 9.07 6.18
C ILE A 80 4.94 8.41 5.51
N ILE A 81 4.03 7.81 6.28
CA ILE A 81 2.83 7.19 5.70
C ILE A 81 2.00 8.24 4.94
N SER A 82 1.79 9.44 5.53
CA SER A 82 1.04 10.50 4.86
C SER A 82 1.70 10.96 3.55
N ALA A 83 3.02 11.14 3.55
CA ALA A 83 3.76 11.54 2.34
C ALA A 83 3.69 10.45 1.25
N PHE A 84 3.85 9.19 1.62
CA PHE A 84 3.79 8.08 0.68
C PHE A 84 2.37 7.84 0.15
N LEU A 85 1.34 8.03 0.97
CA LEU A 85 -0.05 7.98 0.49
C LEU A 85 -0.35 9.08 -0.52
N LEU A 86 0.23 10.27 -0.38
CA LEU A 86 0.11 11.31 -1.42
C LEU A 86 0.74 10.85 -2.75
N ILE A 87 1.89 10.18 -2.71
CA ILE A 87 2.49 9.58 -3.92
C ILE A 87 1.56 8.52 -4.52
N ALA A 88 0.92 7.69 -3.69
CA ALA A 88 -0.05 6.69 -4.15
C ALA A 88 -1.26 7.35 -4.82
N ILE A 89 -1.78 8.44 -4.27
CA ILE A 89 -2.89 9.20 -4.85
C ILE A 89 -2.48 9.76 -6.23
N ILE A 90 -1.32 10.41 -6.32
CA ILE A 90 -0.79 10.94 -7.59
C ILE A 90 -0.63 9.81 -8.61
N GLY A 91 -0.05 8.68 -8.21
CA GLY A 91 0.08 7.51 -9.08
C GLY A 91 -1.26 6.95 -9.53
N THR A 92 -2.27 6.92 -8.67
CA THR A 92 -3.61 6.43 -9.00
C THR A 92 -4.33 7.36 -9.98
N VAL A 93 -4.22 8.67 -9.77
CA VAL A 93 -4.76 9.68 -10.71
C VAL A 93 -4.03 9.59 -12.05
N ALA A 94 -2.69 9.47 -12.05
CA ALA A 94 -1.91 9.31 -13.28
C ALA A 94 -2.30 8.02 -14.03
N PHE A 95 -2.59 6.93 -13.31
CA PHE A 95 -3.07 5.68 -13.90
C PHE A 95 -4.44 5.86 -14.58
N ALA A 96 -5.35 6.57 -13.94
CA ALA A 96 -6.69 6.83 -14.49
C ALA A 96 -6.66 7.76 -15.72
N LEU A 97 -5.66 8.63 -15.82
CA LEU A 97 -5.50 9.57 -16.93
C LEU A 97 -4.52 9.07 -18.02
N ALA A 98 -3.95 7.89 -17.85
CA ALA A 98 -2.96 7.35 -18.77
C ALA A 98 -3.61 7.04 -20.14
N GLN A 99 -2.96 7.47 -21.22
CA GLN A 99 -3.35 7.22 -22.60
C GLN A 99 -2.36 6.35 -23.36
N SER A 100 -1.40 5.76 -22.65
CA SER A 100 -0.37 4.91 -23.22
C SER A 100 0.10 3.86 -22.24
N PHE A 101 0.65 2.76 -22.76
CA PHE A 101 1.24 1.71 -21.93
C PHE A 101 2.33 2.25 -20.98
N SER A 102 3.21 3.12 -21.50
CA SER A 102 4.27 3.73 -20.68
C SER A 102 3.70 4.56 -19.53
N GLY A 103 2.60 5.30 -19.77
CA GLY A 103 1.89 6.05 -18.75
C GLY A 103 1.32 5.12 -17.68
N LEU A 104 0.68 4.01 -18.08
CA LEU A 104 0.18 2.99 -17.17
C LEU A 104 1.32 2.38 -16.33
N LEU A 105 2.46 2.04 -16.95
CA LEU A 105 3.59 1.41 -16.28
C LEU A 105 4.22 2.35 -15.23
N ILE A 106 4.49 3.60 -15.59
CA ILE A 106 5.04 4.61 -14.66
C ILE A 106 4.09 4.83 -13.49
N SER A 107 2.80 4.93 -13.77
CA SER A 107 1.77 5.09 -12.73
C SER A 107 1.75 3.89 -11.78
N ARG A 108 1.93 2.66 -12.29
CA ARG A 108 2.03 1.44 -11.47
C ARG A 108 3.24 1.45 -10.55
N ILE A 109 4.39 1.89 -11.04
CA ILE A 109 5.60 2.06 -10.22
C ILE A 109 5.34 3.09 -9.11
N LEU A 110 4.74 4.24 -9.44
CA LEU A 110 4.40 5.27 -8.45
C LEU A 110 3.41 4.79 -7.39
N ILE A 111 2.38 4.05 -7.79
CA ILE A 111 1.43 3.44 -6.83
C ILE A 111 2.19 2.48 -5.92
N GLY A 112 3.05 1.61 -6.47
CA GLY A 112 3.86 0.67 -5.69
C GLY A 112 4.75 1.37 -4.66
N VAL A 113 5.45 2.43 -5.07
CA VAL A 113 6.23 3.30 -4.17
C VAL A 113 5.32 3.86 -3.06
N GLY A 114 4.20 4.47 -3.42
CA GLY A 114 3.31 5.14 -2.48
C GLY A 114 2.70 4.20 -1.43
N VAL A 115 2.28 3.01 -1.82
CA VAL A 115 1.67 2.05 -0.87
C VAL A 115 2.69 1.23 -0.07
N SER A 116 3.98 1.32 -0.39
CA SER A 116 5.03 0.60 0.35
C SER A 116 5.02 0.93 1.84
N ALA A 117 4.73 2.18 2.21
CA ALA A 117 4.62 2.63 3.59
C ALA A 117 3.41 2.04 4.34
N CYS A 118 2.38 1.57 3.64
CA CYS A 118 1.20 0.97 4.27
C CYS A 118 1.49 -0.39 4.93
N LEU A 119 2.60 -1.05 4.60
CA LEU A 119 3.06 -2.26 5.28
C LEU A 119 4.02 -1.91 6.42
N MET A 120 5.13 -1.24 6.12
CA MET A 120 6.19 -0.99 7.10
C MET A 120 5.81 0.05 8.16
N GLY A 121 4.98 1.04 7.79
CA GLY A 121 4.54 2.08 8.69
C GLY A 121 3.75 1.56 9.89
N PRO A 122 2.70 0.73 9.70
CA PRO A 122 1.99 0.07 10.79
C PRO A 122 2.89 -0.78 11.68
N LEU A 123 3.77 -1.61 11.08
CA LEU A 123 4.70 -2.45 11.84
C LEU A 123 5.58 -1.60 12.77
N THR A 124 6.12 -0.48 12.28
CA THR A 124 6.90 0.47 13.08
C THR A 124 6.02 1.17 14.11
N GLY A 125 4.81 1.61 13.74
CA GLY A 125 3.86 2.27 14.63
C GLY A 125 3.43 1.37 15.79
N TYR A 126 3.10 0.11 15.53
CA TYR A 126 2.73 -0.84 16.58
C TYR A 126 3.89 -1.10 17.54
N ARG A 127 5.13 -1.19 17.03
CA ARG A 127 6.31 -1.36 17.87
C ARG A 127 6.54 -0.19 18.83
N ILE A 128 6.20 1.04 18.42
CA ILE A 128 6.43 2.25 19.23
C ILE A 128 5.27 2.52 20.19
N TRP A 129 4.02 2.32 19.74
CA TRP A 129 2.82 2.82 20.41
C TRP A 129 1.99 1.76 21.13
N PHE A 130 2.17 0.47 20.79
CA PHE A 130 1.40 -0.62 21.37
C PHE A 130 2.22 -1.39 22.40
N LYS A 131 1.53 -1.93 23.42
CA LYS A 131 2.13 -2.90 24.34
C LYS A 131 2.51 -4.17 23.57
N ASP A 132 3.60 -4.84 23.99
CA ASP A 132 4.12 -6.02 23.30
C ASP A 132 3.08 -7.12 23.11
N GLU A 133 2.22 -7.32 24.11
CA GLU A 133 1.12 -8.30 24.07
C GLU A 133 0.07 -8.04 22.97
N TYR A 134 -0.09 -6.77 22.50
CA TYR A 134 -1.06 -6.41 21.47
C TYR A 134 -0.45 -6.28 20.06
N GLN A 135 0.87 -6.18 19.95
CA GLN A 135 1.54 -5.97 18.66
C GLN A 135 1.29 -7.13 17.69
N GLN A 136 1.46 -8.38 18.14
CA GLN A 136 1.25 -9.56 17.30
C GLN A 136 -0.22 -9.68 16.87
N ARG A 137 -1.14 -9.41 17.78
CA ARG A 137 -2.59 -9.41 17.49
C ARG A 137 -2.95 -8.34 16.46
N ALA A 138 -2.43 -7.12 16.61
CA ALA A 138 -2.66 -6.04 15.65
C ALA A 138 -2.14 -6.39 14.26
N ASN A 139 -0.94 -7.00 14.17
CA ASN A 139 -0.38 -7.47 12.90
C ASN A 139 -1.24 -8.56 12.26
N ALA A 140 -1.71 -9.54 13.04
CA ALA A 140 -2.59 -10.60 12.54
C ALA A 140 -3.92 -10.04 11.99
N TRP A 141 -4.58 -9.15 12.73
CA TRP A 141 -5.80 -8.49 12.28
C TRP A 141 -5.58 -7.63 11.02
N MET A 142 -4.43 -6.96 10.93
CA MET A 142 -4.08 -6.18 9.74
C MET A 142 -3.92 -7.07 8.49
N LEU A 143 -3.33 -8.27 8.62
CA LEU A 143 -3.25 -9.23 7.53
C LEU A 143 -4.62 -9.77 7.12
N MET A 144 -5.54 -9.96 8.06
CA MET A 144 -6.93 -10.33 7.74
C MET A 144 -7.62 -9.21 6.93
N VAL A 145 -7.42 -7.95 7.30
CA VAL A 145 -7.96 -6.80 6.55
C VAL A 145 -7.38 -6.74 5.13
N LEU A 146 -6.08 -7.05 4.95
CA LEU A 146 -5.48 -7.16 3.63
C LEU A 146 -6.19 -8.22 2.78
N SER A 147 -6.42 -9.42 3.35
CA SER A 147 -7.11 -10.51 2.65
C SER A 147 -8.54 -10.12 2.24
N MET A 148 -9.25 -9.40 3.11
CA MET A 148 -10.55 -8.83 2.76
C MET A 148 -10.45 -7.88 1.56
N GLY A 149 -9.43 -7.02 1.48
CA GLY A 149 -9.21 -6.13 0.35
C GLY A 149 -9.07 -6.89 -0.98
N PHE A 150 -8.39 -8.03 -0.99
CA PHE A 150 -8.32 -8.88 -2.19
C PHE A 150 -9.68 -9.49 -2.56
N VAL A 151 -10.44 -9.99 -1.59
CA VAL A 151 -11.78 -10.53 -1.83
C VAL A 151 -12.69 -9.44 -2.40
N PHE A 152 -12.72 -8.25 -1.81
CA PHE A 152 -13.52 -7.14 -2.31
C PHE A 152 -13.13 -6.68 -3.71
N SER A 153 -11.86 -6.79 -4.09
CA SER A 153 -11.40 -6.41 -5.43
C SER A 153 -11.87 -7.36 -6.53
N THR A 154 -12.26 -8.58 -6.19
CA THR A 154 -12.71 -9.61 -7.14
C THR A 154 -14.24 -9.73 -7.22
N LEU A 155 -14.97 -9.00 -6.38
CA LEU A 155 -16.42 -8.93 -6.46
C LEU A 155 -16.84 -8.07 -7.65
N PRO A 156 -17.87 -8.50 -8.42
CA PRO A 156 -18.37 -7.75 -9.57
C PRO A 156 -19.06 -6.45 -9.17
#